data_76e5873176844c3de765203d625e3841
#
_entry.id   76e5873176844c3de765203d625e3841
#
_cell.length_a   1.000
_cell.length_b   1.000
_cell.length_c   1.000
_cell.angle_alpha   90.00
_cell.angle_beta   90.00
_cell.angle_gamma   90.00
#
_symmetry.space_group_name_H-M   'P 1'
#
loop_
_entity.id
_entity.type
_entity.pdbx_description
1 polymer ?
#
loop_
_entity_poly.entity_id
_entity_poly.type
_entity_poly.pdbx_seq_one_letter_code
_entity_poly.pdbx_strand_id
1 'polypeptide(L)'
;SNHGIWPTGGAWLCQHLWEHYRFSGDEEFLARRAYPVIKEAALFFVDFLVEDPETGWLISGPSNSPEQGGLVMGPTMDHQILRDLFAACIEASEKLGVDEDFRRKLADVRSRLARSEIGRHGQLQEWLEDKDDPNNHHRHVSRVRELRHGNAQRRQQRQRRQPVLLRQRAQASLQAIPHQRQ
;
A
#
# COMPACT_ATOMS: atom_id res chain seq x y z
N SER A 1 21.18 -11.52 -15.42
CA SER A 1 19.93 -12.14 -14.95
C SER A 1 18.83 -11.08 -14.91
N ASN A 2 17.76 -11.27 -15.66
CA ASN A 2 16.62 -10.36 -15.72
C ASN A 2 15.78 -10.33 -14.42
N HIS A 3 16.17 -11.10 -13.40
CA HIS A 3 15.41 -11.28 -12.17
C HIS A 3 15.95 -10.45 -10.99
N GLY A 4 16.99 -9.63 -11.21
CA GLY A 4 17.70 -8.96 -10.12
C GLY A 4 17.35 -7.49 -9.91
N ILE A 5 16.56 -6.87 -10.80
CA ILE A 5 16.27 -5.44 -10.73
C ILE A 5 14.79 -5.24 -10.43
N TRP A 6 14.48 -5.29 -9.15
CA TRP A 6 13.14 -5.00 -8.64
C TRP A 6 13.23 -4.09 -7.42
N PRO A 7 13.24 -2.76 -7.63
CA PRO A 7 13.47 -1.79 -6.56
C PRO A 7 12.36 -1.77 -5.51
N THR A 8 11.14 -2.17 -5.88
CA THR A 8 9.97 -2.11 -4.98
C THR A 8 9.93 -3.20 -3.91
N GLY A 9 10.89 -4.13 -3.90
CA GLY A 9 10.99 -5.16 -2.86
C GLY A 9 11.07 -4.60 -1.43
N GLY A 10 11.85 -3.54 -1.21
CA GLY A 10 11.91 -2.84 0.08
C GLY A 10 10.59 -2.18 0.47
N ALA A 11 9.91 -1.55 -0.48
CA ALA A 11 8.60 -0.97 -0.28
C ALA A 11 7.54 -2.03 0.08
N TRP A 12 7.61 -3.19 -0.56
CA TRP A 12 6.74 -4.31 -0.24
C TRP A 12 6.94 -4.81 1.19
N LEU A 13 8.19 -4.96 1.63
CA LEU A 13 8.51 -5.36 3.00
C LEU A 13 8.01 -4.35 4.05
N CYS A 14 7.95 -3.06 3.74
CA CYS A 14 7.39 -2.03 4.62
C CYS A 14 5.91 -2.28 4.95
N GLN A 15 5.17 -2.99 4.09
CA GLN A 15 3.77 -3.33 4.36
C GLN A 15 3.62 -4.19 5.61
N HIS A 16 4.58 -5.07 5.93
CA HIS A 16 4.57 -5.88 7.15
C HIS A 16 4.65 -5.02 8.42
N LEU A 17 5.42 -3.94 8.39
CA LEU A 17 5.51 -3.00 9.52
C LEU A 17 4.18 -2.28 9.72
N TRP A 18 3.56 -1.83 8.63
CA TRP A 18 2.26 -1.17 8.68
C TRP A 18 1.15 -2.11 9.13
N GLU A 19 1.10 -3.34 8.60
CA GLU A 19 0.15 -4.37 9.03
C GLU A 19 0.32 -4.72 10.50
N HIS A 20 1.55 -4.87 11.00
CA HIS A 20 1.80 -5.10 12.43
C HIS A 20 1.14 -4.02 13.30
N TYR A 21 1.37 -2.74 12.97
CA TYR A 21 0.71 -1.64 13.68
C TYR A 21 -0.82 -1.72 13.56
N ARG A 22 -1.35 -1.99 12.38
CA ARG A 22 -2.80 -2.05 12.17
C ARG A 22 -3.50 -3.14 12.98
N PHE A 23 -2.80 -4.23 13.27
CA PHE A 23 -3.32 -5.33 14.08
C PHE A 23 -3.08 -5.13 15.57
N SER A 24 -1.93 -4.61 15.97
CA SER A 24 -1.56 -4.42 17.38
C SER A 24 -2.11 -3.12 18.00
N GLY A 25 -2.17 -2.05 17.19
CA GLY A 25 -2.45 -0.70 17.69
C GLY A 25 -1.30 -0.09 18.51
N ASP A 26 -0.10 -0.67 18.43
CA ASP A 26 1.08 -0.24 19.17
C ASP A 26 1.65 1.06 18.57
N GLU A 27 1.33 2.19 19.20
CA GLU A 27 1.79 3.51 18.75
C GLU A 27 3.28 3.73 19.01
N GLU A 28 3.87 3.09 20.03
CA GLU A 28 5.31 3.17 20.29
C GLU A 28 6.09 2.45 19.18
N PHE A 29 5.65 1.25 18.79
CA PHE A 29 6.19 0.54 17.63
C PHE A 29 6.05 1.38 16.35
N LEU A 30 4.87 1.98 16.12
CA LEU A 30 4.66 2.84 14.97
C LEU A 30 5.67 3.97 14.94
N ALA A 31 5.80 4.72 16.04
CA ALA A 31 6.65 5.91 16.10
C ALA A 31 8.15 5.58 15.99
N ARG A 32 8.60 4.52 16.68
CA ARG A 32 10.03 4.23 16.84
C ARG A 32 10.61 3.23 15.86
N ARG A 33 9.76 2.40 15.24
CA ARG A 33 10.20 1.31 14.37
C ARG A 33 9.60 1.39 12.97
N ALA A 34 8.27 1.45 12.85
CA ALA A 34 7.62 1.34 11.56
C ALA A 34 7.73 2.63 10.74
N TYR A 35 7.34 3.76 11.30
CA TYR A 35 7.28 5.02 10.57
C TYR A 35 8.64 5.48 10.01
N PRO A 36 9.76 5.45 10.74
CA PRO A 36 11.05 5.83 10.18
C PRO A 36 11.42 5.01 8.93
N VAL A 37 11.22 3.70 8.97
CA VAL A 37 11.53 2.80 7.83
C VAL A 37 10.58 3.04 6.65
N ILE A 38 9.28 3.18 6.92
CA ILE A 38 8.26 3.47 5.88
C ILE A 38 8.55 4.82 5.22
N LYS A 39 8.92 5.85 6.02
CA LYS A 39 9.25 7.18 5.53
C LYS A 39 10.48 7.18 4.64
N GLU A 40 11.56 6.52 5.05
CA GLU A 40 12.80 6.42 4.25
C GLU A 40 12.54 5.70 2.91
N ALA A 41 11.77 4.62 2.94
CA ALA A 41 11.35 3.95 1.72
C ALA A 41 10.50 4.87 0.81
N ALA A 42 9.58 5.64 1.39
CA ALA A 42 8.77 6.60 0.63
C ALA A 42 9.61 7.74 0.03
N LEU A 43 10.60 8.27 0.78
CA LEU A 43 11.54 9.28 0.29
C LEU A 43 12.32 8.77 -0.92
N PHE A 44 12.86 7.54 -0.85
CA PHE A 44 13.57 6.94 -1.97
C PHE A 44 12.71 6.94 -3.24
N PHE A 45 11.45 6.53 -3.15
CA PHE A 45 10.58 6.46 -4.33
C PHE A 45 10.11 7.83 -4.81
N VAL A 46 10.00 8.83 -3.95
CA VAL A 46 9.75 10.22 -4.39
C VAL A 46 10.84 10.73 -5.31
N ASP A 47 12.10 10.32 -5.06
CA ASP A 47 13.26 10.70 -5.87
C ASP A 47 13.49 9.76 -7.06
N PHE A 48 13.04 8.49 -6.96
CA PHE A 48 13.24 7.47 -7.98
C PHE A 48 12.20 7.54 -9.12
N LEU A 49 10.98 8.01 -8.82
CA LEU A 49 9.91 8.12 -9.81
C LEU A 49 10.26 9.18 -10.86
N VAL A 50 9.95 8.86 -12.12
CA VAL A 50 10.10 9.78 -13.26
C VAL A 50 8.75 10.06 -13.90
N GLU A 51 8.60 11.21 -14.52
CA GLU A 51 7.41 11.53 -15.27
C GLU A 51 7.46 10.88 -16.67
N ASP A 52 6.42 10.13 -16.99
CA ASP A 52 6.23 9.58 -18.32
C ASP A 52 5.84 10.70 -19.27
N PRO A 53 6.63 10.94 -20.35
CA PRO A 53 6.40 12.05 -21.26
C PRO A 53 5.11 11.95 -22.09
N GLU A 54 4.55 10.75 -22.22
CA GLU A 54 3.33 10.51 -23.00
C GLU A 54 2.06 10.76 -22.19
N THR A 55 2.06 10.34 -20.93
CA THR A 55 0.87 10.37 -20.07
C THR A 55 0.92 11.43 -18.99
N GLY A 56 2.11 11.93 -18.63
CA GLY A 56 2.34 12.80 -17.48
C GLY A 56 2.22 12.08 -16.13
N TRP A 57 2.08 10.76 -16.11
CA TRP A 57 2.06 9.99 -14.89
C TRP A 57 3.46 9.80 -14.32
N LEU A 58 3.53 9.64 -13.01
CA LEU A 58 4.76 9.22 -12.35
C LEU A 58 4.88 7.69 -12.41
N ILE A 59 6.02 7.23 -12.95
CA ILE A 59 6.32 5.82 -13.16
C ILE A 59 7.64 5.42 -12.53
N SER A 60 7.76 4.17 -12.11
CA SER A 60 9.02 3.58 -11.65
C SER A 60 9.85 3.10 -12.83
N GLY A 61 11.17 3.08 -12.69
CA GLY A 61 12.03 2.47 -13.69
C GLY A 61 13.49 2.94 -13.63
N PRO A 62 14.41 2.08 -14.11
CA PRO A 62 14.15 0.73 -14.63
C PRO A 62 13.74 -0.25 -13.54
N SER A 63 12.79 -1.12 -13.87
CA SER A 63 12.29 -2.18 -12.99
C SER A 63 11.94 -3.41 -13.84
N ASN A 64 11.50 -4.49 -13.21
CA ASN A 64 10.83 -5.56 -13.94
C ASN A 64 9.59 -6.02 -13.18
N SER A 65 8.62 -6.53 -13.90
CA SER A 65 7.56 -7.30 -13.26
C SER A 65 8.17 -8.61 -12.76
N PRO A 66 7.96 -9.00 -11.49
CA PRO A 66 8.62 -10.18 -10.94
C PRO A 66 8.46 -11.39 -11.83
N GLU A 67 9.60 -12.03 -12.13
CA GLU A 67 9.76 -13.25 -12.91
C GLU A 67 9.50 -13.14 -14.41
N GLN A 68 9.11 -11.97 -14.96
CA GLN A 68 8.85 -11.86 -16.40
C GLN A 68 9.09 -10.48 -17.00
N GLY A 69 9.15 -10.42 -18.32
CA GLY A 69 9.11 -9.17 -19.10
C GLY A 69 10.43 -8.44 -19.29
N GLY A 70 11.52 -8.84 -18.63
CA GLY A 70 12.79 -8.12 -18.69
C GLY A 70 12.71 -6.74 -18.02
N LEU A 71 13.63 -5.82 -18.37
CA LEU A 71 13.64 -4.46 -17.87
C LEU A 71 12.57 -3.62 -18.58
N VAL A 72 11.73 -2.97 -17.80
CA VAL A 72 10.63 -2.11 -18.25
C VAL A 72 10.57 -0.84 -17.45
N MET A 73 9.80 0.12 -17.92
CA MET A 73 9.34 1.28 -17.19
C MET A 73 7.92 1.03 -16.70
N GLY A 74 7.62 1.40 -15.48
CA GLY A 74 6.29 1.45 -14.94
C GLY A 74 5.50 0.13 -14.89
N PRO A 75 6.04 -1.01 -14.39
CA PRO A 75 5.23 -2.20 -14.22
C PRO A 75 4.11 -1.94 -13.20
N THR A 76 2.93 -2.44 -13.46
CA THR A 76 1.73 -2.19 -12.66
C THR A 76 1.90 -2.58 -11.19
N MET A 77 2.60 -3.67 -10.92
CA MET A 77 2.87 -4.14 -9.55
C MET A 77 3.62 -3.09 -8.73
N ASP A 78 4.61 -2.41 -9.33
CA ASP A 78 5.35 -1.36 -8.65
C ASP A 78 4.41 -0.24 -8.19
N HIS A 79 3.57 0.25 -9.09
CA HIS A 79 2.64 1.33 -8.76
C HIS A 79 1.61 0.94 -7.69
N GLN A 80 1.19 -0.33 -7.66
CA GLN A 80 0.31 -0.85 -6.61
C GLN A 80 1.01 -0.84 -5.25
N ILE A 81 2.23 -1.36 -5.19
CA ILE A 81 3.05 -1.38 -3.97
C ILE A 81 3.32 0.05 -3.48
N LEU A 82 3.66 0.96 -4.39
CA LEU A 82 3.93 2.36 -4.04
C LEU A 82 2.66 3.10 -3.58
N ARG A 83 1.50 2.82 -4.15
CA ARG A 83 0.23 3.38 -3.66
C ARG A 83 -0.05 2.99 -2.22
N ASP A 84 0.26 1.74 -1.85
CA ASP A 84 0.07 1.22 -0.51
C ASP A 84 1.14 1.77 0.45
N LEU A 85 2.41 1.83 0.04
CA LEU A 85 3.49 2.44 0.81
C LEU A 85 3.19 3.90 1.15
N PHE A 86 2.80 4.68 0.15
CA PHE A 86 2.51 6.10 0.33
C PHE A 86 1.26 6.32 1.19
N ALA A 87 0.22 5.50 1.02
CA ALA A 87 -0.95 5.54 1.89
C ALA A 87 -0.59 5.24 3.35
N ALA A 88 0.21 4.18 3.59
CA ALA A 88 0.67 3.82 4.92
C ALA A 88 1.50 4.94 5.57
N CYS A 89 2.41 5.57 4.80
CA CYS A 89 3.23 6.68 5.27
C CYS A 89 2.37 7.91 5.63
N ILE A 90 1.39 8.26 4.80
CA ILE A 90 0.45 9.37 5.03
C ILE A 90 -0.35 9.12 6.31
N GLU A 91 -0.99 7.94 6.43
CA GLU A 91 -1.80 7.58 7.59
C GLU A 91 -0.96 7.54 8.89
N ALA A 92 0.27 7.02 8.82
CA ALA A 92 1.19 6.99 9.95
C ALA A 92 1.62 8.40 10.38
N SER A 93 1.98 9.27 9.43
CA SER A 93 2.32 10.68 9.67
C SER A 93 1.16 11.44 10.32
N GLU A 94 -0.07 11.24 9.84
CA GLU A 94 -1.28 11.82 10.46
C GLU A 94 -1.48 11.35 11.90
N LYS A 95 -1.37 10.04 12.11
CA LYS A 95 -1.56 9.43 13.42
C LYS A 95 -0.55 9.93 14.46
N LEU A 96 0.70 10.12 14.03
CA LEU A 96 1.78 10.61 14.88
C LEU A 96 1.84 12.14 14.99
N GLY A 97 1.13 12.88 14.13
CA GLY A 97 1.16 14.34 14.10
C GLY A 97 2.49 14.92 13.63
N VAL A 98 3.22 14.22 12.74
CA VAL A 98 4.57 14.63 12.27
C VAL A 98 4.62 14.79 10.76
N ASP A 99 5.66 15.51 10.27
CA ASP A 99 6.04 15.59 8.84
C ASP A 99 4.92 16.04 7.90
N GLU A 100 4.14 17.05 8.26
CA GLU A 100 2.97 17.49 7.50
C GLU A 100 3.32 17.92 6.07
N ASP A 101 4.44 18.61 5.85
CA ASP A 101 4.88 19.04 4.52
C ASP A 101 5.23 17.85 3.64
N PHE A 102 5.92 16.87 4.19
CA PHE A 102 6.23 15.63 3.47
C PHE A 102 4.94 14.85 3.15
N ARG A 103 4.01 14.79 4.09
CA ARG A 103 2.69 14.16 3.87
C ARG A 103 1.94 14.79 2.70
N ARG A 104 1.92 16.13 2.60
CA ARG A 104 1.31 16.85 1.46
C ARG A 104 1.99 16.52 0.15
N LYS A 105 3.34 16.57 0.11
CA LYS A 105 4.12 16.16 -1.06
C LYS A 105 3.81 14.73 -1.48
N LEU A 106 3.72 13.82 -0.52
CA LEU A 106 3.48 12.40 -0.76
C LEU A 106 2.07 12.14 -1.30
N ALA A 107 1.07 12.90 -0.83
CA ALA A 107 -0.29 12.83 -1.34
C ALA A 107 -0.36 13.27 -2.81
N ASP A 108 0.36 14.33 -3.19
CA ASP A 108 0.47 14.78 -4.58
C ASP A 108 1.12 13.71 -5.45
N VAL A 109 2.31 13.22 -5.08
CA VAL A 109 3.03 12.17 -5.81
C VAL A 109 2.14 10.93 -5.99
N ARG A 110 1.46 10.49 -4.93
CA ARG A 110 0.56 9.34 -4.98
C ARG A 110 -0.61 9.53 -5.95
N SER A 111 -1.12 10.74 -6.07
CA SER A 111 -2.22 11.07 -6.99
C SER A 111 -1.81 10.98 -8.45
N ARG A 112 -0.53 11.21 -8.74
CA ARG A 112 0.07 11.22 -10.07
C ARG A 112 0.66 9.87 -10.49
N LEU A 113 0.71 8.85 -9.62
CA LEU A 113 1.17 7.52 -10.02
C LEU A 113 0.33 6.96 -11.18
N ALA A 114 0.98 6.25 -12.09
CA ALA A 114 0.30 5.57 -13.21
C ALA A 114 -0.83 4.68 -12.70
N ARG A 115 -1.96 4.72 -13.38
CA ARG A 115 -3.17 3.98 -13.00
C ARG A 115 -3.05 2.51 -13.40
N SER A 116 -3.83 1.68 -12.71
CA SER A 116 -4.01 0.30 -13.14
C SER A 116 -5.07 0.26 -14.23
N GLU A 117 -4.69 -0.21 -15.40
CA GLU A 117 -5.55 -0.28 -16.59
C GLU A 117 -6.05 -1.71 -16.84
N ILE A 118 -7.16 -1.83 -17.55
CA ILE A 118 -7.71 -3.13 -17.96
C ILE A 118 -7.36 -3.36 -19.42
N GLY A 119 -6.64 -4.45 -19.67
CA GLY A 119 -6.22 -4.82 -21.02
C GLY A 119 -7.33 -5.42 -21.87
N ARG A 120 -7.01 -5.64 -23.14
CA ARG A 120 -7.92 -6.16 -24.19
C ARG A 120 -8.54 -7.52 -23.90
N HIS A 121 -7.97 -8.28 -22.97
CA HIS A 121 -8.47 -9.60 -22.57
C HIS A 121 -9.29 -9.52 -21.26
N GLY A 122 -9.56 -8.32 -20.73
CA GLY A 122 -10.28 -8.09 -19.47
C GLY A 122 -9.45 -8.36 -18.23
N GLN A 123 -8.13 -8.55 -18.39
CA GLN A 123 -7.16 -8.67 -17.28
C GLN A 123 -6.70 -7.29 -16.80
N LEU A 124 -6.09 -7.24 -15.63
CA LEU A 124 -5.27 -6.10 -15.24
C LEU A 124 -4.00 -6.11 -16.08
N GLN A 125 -3.67 -5.01 -16.75
CA GLN A 125 -2.43 -4.89 -17.48
C GLN A 125 -1.23 -5.00 -16.53
N GLU A 126 -0.26 -5.82 -16.91
CA GLU A 126 0.96 -5.97 -16.14
C GLU A 126 1.96 -4.84 -16.42
N TRP A 127 1.88 -4.26 -17.59
CA TRP A 127 2.75 -3.15 -18.04
C TRP A 127 1.90 -1.94 -18.47
N LEU A 128 2.56 -0.80 -18.69
CA LEU A 128 1.90 0.40 -19.22
C LEU A 128 1.27 0.12 -20.59
N GLU A 129 1.93 -0.69 -21.39
CA GLU A 129 1.42 -1.15 -22.68
C GLU A 129 0.59 -2.43 -22.53
N ASP A 130 -0.50 -2.53 -23.28
CA ASP A 130 -1.34 -3.75 -23.33
C ASP A 130 -0.67 -4.85 -24.20
N LYS A 131 0.37 -5.45 -23.66
CA LYS A 131 1.16 -6.52 -24.30
C LYS A 131 1.08 -7.87 -23.60
N ASP A 132 0.13 -8.05 -22.71
CA ASP A 132 -0.05 -9.28 -21.96
C ASP A 132 -0.38 -10.45 -22.91
N ASP A 133 0.30 -11.59 -22.68
CA ASP A 133 -0.02 -12.83 -23.35
C ASP A 133 -1.23 -13.51 -22.65
N PRO A 134 -2.34 -13.77 -23.36
CA PRO A 134 -3.51 -14.39 -22.78
C PRO A 134 -3.26 -15.81 -22.28
N ASN A 135 -2.19 -16.47 -22.68
CA ASN A 135 -1.82 -17.81 -22.27
C ASN A 135 -0.73 -17.86 -21.21
N ASN A 136 -0.22 -16.71 -20.77
CA ASN A 136 0.80 -16.66 -19.73
C ASN A 136 0.22 -17.14 -18.39
N HIS A 137 0.85 -18.15 -17.78
CA HIS A 137 0.42 -18.70 -16.48
C HIS A 137 0.69 -17.76 -15.29
N HIS A 138 1.57 -16.76 -15.44
CA HIS A 138 1.76 -15.68 -14.49
C HIS A 138 0.68 -14.59 -14.57
N ARG A 139 -0.39 -14.84 -15.32
CA ARG A 139 -1.51 -13.91 -15.36
C ARG A 139 -1.88 -13.47 -13.95
N HIS A 140 -1.65 -12.22 -13.67
CA HIS A 140 -2.42 -11.55 -12.65
C HIS A 140 -3.86 -11.41 -13.19
N VAL A 141 -4.60 -12.49 -13.16
CA VAL A 141 -6.05 -12.43 -13.27
C VAL A 141 -6.52 -11.72 -12.02
N SER A 142 -6.25 -10.43 -12.01
CA SER A 142 -6.98 -9.56 -11.12
C SER A 142 -8.43 -9.68 -11.61
N ARG A 143 -9.15 -10.53 -10.97
CA ARG A 143 -10.59 -10.48 -11.01
C ARG A 143 -10.95 -9.10 -10.46
N VAL A 144 -11.06 -8.12 -11.36
CA VAL A 144 -11.56 -6.77 -11.04
C VAL A 144 -12.84 -6.87 -10.22
N ARG A 145 -13.59 -7.93 -10.42
CA ARG A 145 -14.71 -8.36 -9.56
C ARG A 145 -14.29 -8.64 -8.12
N GLU A 146 -13.17 -9.32 -7.87
CA GLU A 146 -12.73 -9.67 -6.52
C GLU A 146 -12.16 -8.48 -5.77
N LEU A 147 -11.45 -7.58 -6.44
CA LEU A 147 -10.97 -6.33 -5.80
C LEU A 147 -12.13 -5.43 -5.37
N ARG A 148 -13.21 -5.34 -6.17
CA ARG A 148 -14.43 -4.62 -5.76
C ARG A 148 -15.16 -5.31 -4.62
N HIS A 149 -15.26 -6.64 -4.63
CA HIS A 149 -15.93 -7.41 -3.58
C HIS A 149 -15.06 -7.55 -2.32
N GLY A 150 -13.77 -7.76 -2.44
CA GLY A 150 -12.83 -7.82 -1.33
C GLY A 150 -12.80 -6.54 -0.51
N ASN A 151 -12.79 -5.38 -1.17
CA ASN A 151 -12.85 -4.08 -0.50
C ASN A 151 -14.23 -3.82 0.15
N ALA A 152 -15.33 -4.24 -0.47
CA ALA A 152 -16.66 -4.15 0.12
C ALA A 152 -16.82 -5.07 1.33
N GLN A 153 -16.31 -6.31 1.25
CA GLN A 153 -16.32 -7.27 2.37
C GLN A 153 -15.44 -6.83 3.53
N ARG A 154 -14.24 -6.29 3.25
CA ARG A 154 -13.36 -5.71 4.28
C ARG A 154 -13.98 -4.50 4.96
N ARG A 155 -14.69 -3.63 4.23
CA ARG A 155 -15.46 -2.53 4.80
C ARG A 155 -16.62 -3.03 5.68
N GLN A 156 -17.36 -4.04 5.24
CA GLN A 156 -18.43 -4.65 6.04
C GLN A 156 -17.91 -5.39 7.27
N GLN A 157 -16.79 -6.09 7.18
CA GLN A 157 -16.15 -6.72 8.34
C GLN A 157 -15.61 -5.70 9.34
N ARG A 158 -15.04 -4.56 8.88
CA ARG A 158 -14.65 -3.47 9.77
C ARG A 158 -15.87 -2.87 10.49
N GLN A 159 -16.96 -2.61 9.77
CA GLN A 159 -18.20 -2.08 10.37
C GLN A 159 -18.83 -3.05 11.39
N ARG A 160 -18.71 -4.36 11.18
CA ARG A 160 -19.20 -5.39 12.12
C ARG A 160 -18.29 -5.58 13.34
N ARG A 161 -16.99 -5.35 13.22
CA ARG A 161 -16.01 -5.51 14.33
C ARG A 161 -15.92 -4.28 15.25
N GLN A 162 -16.14 -3.08 14.75
CA GLN A 162 -16.11 -1.85 15.54
C GLN A 162 -17.06 -1.88 16.77
N PRO A 163 -18.33 -2.30 16.65
CA PRO A 163 -19.23 -2.35 17.83
C PRO A 163 -18.80 -3.37 18.87
N VAL A 164 -18.18 -4.49 18.46
CA VAL A 164 -17.72 -5.54 19.36
C VAL A 164 -16.52 -5.08 20.19
N LEU A 165 -15.55 -4.44 19.55
CA LEU A 165 -14.37 -3.88 20.23
C LEU A 165 -14.73 -2.75 21.19
N LEU A 166 -15.69 -1.91 20.83
CA LEU A 166 -16.19 -0.84 21.72
C LEU A 166 -16.91 -1.40 22.95
N ARG A 167 -17.71 -2.46 22.78
CA ARG A 167 -18.36 -3.17 23.91
C ARG A 167 -17.35 -3.85 24.82
N GLN A 168 -16.32 -4.50 24.28
CA GLN A 168 -15.26 -5.13 25.08
C GLN A 168 -14.44 -4.10 25.86
N ARG A 169 -14.11 -2.95 25.27
CA ARG A 169 -13.45 -1.84 25.99
C ARG A 169 -14.32 -1.25 27.09
N ALA A 170 -15.61 -1.05 26.83
CA ALA A 170 -16.54 -0.55 27.84
C ALA A 170 -16.70 -1.54 29.02
N GLN A 171 -16.77 -2.83 28.76
CA GLN A 171 -16.82 -3.86 29.81
C GLN A 171 -15.53 -3.93 30.63
N ALA A 172 -14.37 -3.84 29.99
CA ALA A 172 -13.08 -3.81 30.69
C ALA A 172 -12.93 -2.58 31.59
N SER A 173 -13.41 -1.41 31.14
CA SER A 173 -13.41 -0.18 31.92
C SER A 173 -14.36 -0.25 33.15
N LEU A 174 -15.49 -0.93 33.05
CA LEU A 174 -16.42 -1.14 34.18
C LEU A 174 -15.89 -2.12 35.20
N GLN A 175 -15.08 -3.10 34.79
CA GLN A 175 -14.44 -4.07 35.73
C GLN A 175 -13.22 -3.50 36.44
N ALA A 176 -12.66 -2.39 35.96
CA ALA A 176 -11.48 -1.73 36.56
C ALA A 176 -11.82 -0.71 37.68
N ILE A 177 -13.10 -0.53 38.05
CA ILE A 177 -13.49 0.36 39.12
C ILE A 177 -13.28 -0.37 40.46
N PRO A 178 -12.34 0.08 41.32
CA PRO A 178 -12.15 -0.54 42.63
C PRO A 178 -13.38 -0.35 43.48
N HIS A 179 -13.94 -1.44 44.00
CA HIS A 179 -14.94 -1.35 45.10
C HIS A 179 -14.27 -0.72 46.31
N GLN A 180 -14.48 0.56 46.56
CA GLN A 180 -14.22 1.15 47.86
C GLN A 180 -15.20 0.50 48.84
N ARG A 181 -14.67 -0.40 49.69
CA ARG A 181 -15.37 -0.90 50.87
C ARG A 181 -15.40 0.22 51.91
N GLN A 182 -16.58 0.55 52.34
CA GLN A 182 -16.83 1.29 53.59
C GLN A 182 -16.46 0.42 54.81
#